data_f7a299f9618368e2f0b5d976f28a3012
#
_entry.id   f7a299f9618368e2f0b5d976f28a3012
#
_cell.length_a   1.000
_cell.length_b   1.000
_cell.length_c   1.000
_cell.angle_alpha   90.00
_cell.angle_beta   90.00
_cell.angle_gamma   90.00
#
_symmetry.space_group_name_H-M   'P 1'
#
loop_
_entity.id
_entity.type
_entity.pdbx_description
1 polymer ?
#
loop_
_entity_poly.entity_id
_entity_poly.type
_entity_poly.pdbx_seq_one_letter_code
_entity_poly.pdbx_strand_id
1 'polypeptide(L)'
;MAILEVKDLKVHFPVRGGILGRVVDYVRAVDGVSFSIEEGETIGLVGESGSGKSTIGKSILGLTHITDGQILVNGQDITRQIRKNRSPFRKSVQMIFQDVYSSLNPRKRVLDIIAEPLRNFEKLTKDEERKRVDELLSIVGLSPDNASKYPFEFSGGQRQRIGVARAIALKPKLIVCDEPVSALDLSVQAQVLNHLKDIQQELKIAYLFISHDLGVVRHMCENLVIMHHARFVETGTREDIYNNAQHIYTKRLIAAIPDINPRNRITHFENRKIINANYEASINDYYKNGYDVYDLKSVSDTHCVALPN
;
A
#
# COMPACT_ATOMS: atom_id res chain seq x y z
N MET A 1 3.66 17.54 -9.98
CA MET A 1 5.00 17.50 -9.31
C MET A 1 4.98 16.32 -8.36
N ALA A 2 5.97 15.44 -8.49
CA ALA A 2 5.97 14.20 -7.70
C ALA A 2 6.03 14.47 -6.19
N ILE A 3 5.07 13.89 -5.46
CA ILE A 3 5.03 13.91 -3.99
C ILE A 3 5.99 12.87 -3.42
N LEU A 4 6.09 11.72 -4.08
CA LEU A 4 7.01 10.64 -3.74
C LEU A 4 7.81 10.24 -4.98
N GLU A 5 9.13 10.11 -4.82
CA GLU A 5 9.98 9.43 -5.79
C GLU A 5 10.79 8.36 -5.04
N VAL A 6 10.75 7.15 -5.54
CA VAL A 6 11.54 6.01 -5.07
C VAL A 6 12.49 5.63 -6.20
N LYS A 7 13.80 5.59 -5.92
CA LYS A 7 14.85 5.33 -6.92
C LYS A 7 15.72 4.16 -6.47
N ASP A 8 15.73 3.09 -7.24
CA ASP A 8 16.53 1.86 -7.04
C ASP A 8 16.51 1.35 -5.59
N LEU A 9 15.32 1.34 -4.97
CA LEU A 9 15.17 0.97 -3.56
C LEU A 9 15.51 -0.51 -3.35
N LYS A 10 16.43 -0.77 -2.41
CA LYS A 10 16.79 -2.12 -1.95
C LYS A 10 16.60 -2.23 -0.45
N VAL A 11 15.95 -3.31 -0.03
CA VAL A 11 15.77 -3.68 1.38
C VAL A 11 16.09 -5.15 1.54
N HIS A 12 17.25 -5.42 2.11
CA HIS A 12 17.75 -6.76 2.33
C HIS A 12 17.87 -7.01 3.84
N PHE A 13 17.27 -8.09 4.33
CA PHE A 13 17.31 -8.49 5.73
C PHE A 13 18.41 -9.54 5.93
N PRO A 14 19.37 -9.32 6.85
CA PRO A 14 20.43 -10.28 7.12
C PRO A 14 19.89 -11.54 7.79
N VAL A 15 20.20 -12.71 7.22
CA VAL A 15 19.98 -14.01 7.84
C VAL A 15 21.21 -14.32 8.69
N ARG A 16 21.01 -14.52 9.99
CA ARG A 16 22.09 -14.83 10.92
C ARG A 16 22.09 -16.33 11.23
N GLY A 17 23.25 -16.92 11.19
CA GLY A 17 23.46 -18.35 11.45
C GLY A 17 24.64 -18.63 12.38
N GLY A 18 24.67 -19.88 12.88
CA GLY A 18 25.72 -20.35 13.78
C GLY A 18 25.66 -19.76 15.20
N ILE A 19 26.51 -20.31 16.11
CA ILE A 19 26.53 -19.92 17.53
C ILE A 19 26.93 -18.45 17.73
N LEU A 20 27.70 -17.88 16.78
CA LEU A 20 28.19 -16.49 16.85
C LEU A 20 27.27 -15.48 16.16
N GLY A 21 26.10 -15.87 15.65
CA GLY A 21 25.13 -14.99 15.00
C GLY A 21 25.69 -14.23 13.79
N ARG A 22 26.66 -14.80 13.07
CA ARG A 22 27.24 -14.17 11.87
C ARG A 22 26.21 -14.12 10.74
N VAL A 23 26.27 -13.09 9.91
CA VAL A 23 25.44 -12.99 8.69
C VAL A 23 25.92 -14.06 7.72
N VAL A 24 25.02 -14.97 7.34
CA VAL A 24 25.29 -16.08 6.41
C VAL A 24 24.61 -15.88 5.06
N ASP A 25 23.53 -15.07 5.01
CA ASP A 25 22.78 -14.79 3.79
C ASP A 25 21.91 -13.54 3.96
N TYR A 26 21.21 -13.12 2.91
CA TYR A 26 20.27 -12.01 2.93
C TYR A 26 18.94 -12.38 2.27
N VAL A 27 17.82 -12.13 2.95
CA VAL A 27 16.49 -12.14 2.33
C VAL A 27 16.29 -10.81 1.62
N ARG A 28 16.23 -10.83 0.30
CA ARG A 28 15.94 -9.66 -0.53
C ARG A 28 14.43 -9.42 -0.54
N ALA A 29 13.94 -8.53 0.33
CA ALA A 29 12.52 -8.21 0.38
C ALA A 29 12.10 -7.17 -0.66
N VAL A 30 13.01 -6.27 -1.05
CA VAL A 30 12.89 -5.32 -2.15
C VAL A 30 14.26 -5.24 -2.83
N ASP A 31 14.31 -5.37 -4.16
CA ASP A 31 15.57 -5.46 -4.89
C ASP A 31 15.58 -4.62 -6.17
N GLY A 32 15.79 -3.30 -6.01
CA GLY A 32 15.96 -2.37 -7.11
C GLY A 32 14.63 -1.92 -7.75
N VAL A 33 13.70 -1.36 -6.95
CA VAL A 33 12.44 -0.84 -7.46
C VAL A 33 12.47 0.68 -7.56
N SER A 34 11.85 1.20 -8.64
CA SER A 34 11.72 2.64 -8.87
C SER A 34 10.30 2.99 -9.32
N PHE A 35 9.72 4.03 -8.72
CA PHE A 35 8.41 4.58 -9.10
C PHE A 35 8.23 5.98 -8.51
N SER A 36 7.25 6.72 -9.01
CA SER A 36 6.86 8.02 -8.48
C SER A 36 5.35 8.11 -8.31
N ILE A 37 4.90 8.99 -7.42
CA ILE A 37 3.49 9.30 -7.19
C ILE A 37 3.31 10.82 -7.27
N GLU A 38 2.38 11.27 -8.10
CA GLU A 38 2.01 12.67 -8.22
C GLU A 38 1.01 13.12 -7.14
N GLU A 39 0.82 14.42 -6.98
CA GLU A 39 -0.17 14.97 -6.04
C GLU A 39 -1.59 14.53 -6.40
N GLY A 40 -2.33 13.99 -5.42
CA GLY A 40 -3.69 13.50 -5.62
C GLY A 40 -3.80 12.19 -6.41
N GLU A 41 -2.68 11.58 -6.83
CA GLU A 41 -2.67 10.30 -7.54
C GLU A 41 -2.85 9.12 -6.60
N THR A 42 -3.47 8.04 -7.08
CA THR A 42 -3.46 6.74 -6.42
C THR A 42 -2.75 5.72 -7.27
N ILE A 43 -1.63 5.19 -6.77
CA ILE A 43 -0.93 4.04 -7.36
C ILE A 43 -1.24 2.77 -6.59
N GLY A 44 -1.66 1.73 -7.31
CA GLY A 44 -1.89 0.39 -6.78
C GLY A 44 -0.62 -0.45 -6.80
N LEU A 45 -0.12 -0.88 -5.65
CA LEU A 45 0.99 -1.84 -5.54
C LEU A 45 0.43 -3.22 -5.22
N VAL A 46 0.48 -4.12 -6.21
CA VAL A 46 -0.19 -5.42 -6.16
C VAL A 46 0.80 -6.58 -6.27
N GLY A 47 0.47 -7.70 -5.67
CA GLY A 47 1.25 -8.95 -5.72
C GLY A 47 0.87 -9.90 -4.59
N GLU A 48 1.33 -11.14 -4.64
CA GLU A 48 1.08 -12.14 -3.59
C GLU A 48 1.69 -11.74 -2.24
N SER A 49 1.23 -12.38 -1.17
CA SER A 49 1.83 -12.21 0.16
C SER A 49 3.32 -12.57 0.11
N GLY A 50 4.16 -11.77 0.78
CA GLY A 50 5.61 -11.98 0.78
C GLY A 50 6.35 -11.39 -0.42
N SER A 51 5.69 -10.79 -1.42
CA SER A 51 6.39 -10.19 -2.58
C SER A 51 7.21 -8.93 -2.26
N GLY A 52 7.02 -8.31 -1.07
CA GLY A 52 7.79 -7.13 -0.63
C GLY A 52 6.99 -5.82 -0.52
N LYS A 53 5.70 -5.80 -0.87
CA LYS A 53 4.85 -4.60 -0.91
C LYS A 53 4.83 -3.80 0.41
N SER A 54 4.49 -4.47 1.51
CA SER A 54 4.45 -3.81 2.84
C SER A 54 5.84 -3.35 3.28
N THR A 55 6.91 -3.98 2.78
CA THR A 55 8.29 -3.54 3.03
C THR A 55 8.57 -2.21 2.35
N ILE A 56 8.10 -2.01 1.12
CA ILE A 56 8.17 -0.70 0.43
C ILE A 56 7.44 0.36 1.26
N GLY A 57 6.18 0.10 1.65
CA GLY A 57 5.40 1.03 2.47
C GLY A 57 6.09 1.40 3.79
N LYS A 58 6.59 0.39 4.51
CA LYS A 58 7.34 0.61 5.77
C LYS A 58 8.65 1.37 5.54
N SER A 59 9.33 1.17 4.42
CA SER A 59 10.56 1.90 4.08
C SER A 59 10.29 3.39 3.84
N ILE A 60 9.20 3.74 3.14
CA ILE A 60 8.79 5.12 2.89
C ILE A 60 8.50 5.84 4.22
N LEU A 61 7.96 5.14 5.21
CA LEU A 61 7.70 5.69 6.56
C LEU A 61 8.92 5.70 7.48
N GLY A 62 10.03 5.09 7.04
CA GLY A 62 11.20 4.95 7.87
C GLY A 62 11.07 3.95 9.00
N LEU A 63 10.19 2.97 8.85
CA LEU A 63 9.97 1.87 9.79
C LEU A 63 10.88 0.68 9.50
N THR A 64 11.54 0.67 8.34
CA THR A 64 12.46 -0.39 7.91
C THR A 64 13.77 0.22 7.43
N HIS A 65 14.88 -0.48 7.67
CA HIS A 65 16.20 -0.06 7.21
C HIS A 65 16.30 -0.24 5.70
N ILE A 66 16.69 0.82 5.00
CA ILE A 66 17.00 0.81 3.57
C ILE A 66 18.44 0.36 3.40
N THR A 67 18.66 -0.64 2.55
CA THR A 67 20.00 -1.16 2.23
C THR A 67 20.68 -0.24 1.22
N ASP A 68 19.95 0.12 0.16
CA ASP A 68 20.45 0.99 -0.94
C ASP A 68 19.28 1.71 -1.61
N GLY A 69 19.58 2.70 -2.47
CA GLY A 69 18.59 3.50 -3.17
C GLY A 69 18.19 4.78 -2.44
N GLN A 70 17.21 5.50 -2.99
CA GLN A 70 16.78 6.81 -2.49
C GLN A 70 15.26 6.89 -2.41
N ILE A 71 14.78 7.62 -1.39
CA ILE A 71 13.38 8.03 -1.24
C ILE A 71 13.33 9.54 -1.10
N LEU A 72 12.63 10.20 -2.03
CA LEU A 72 12.40 11.64 -1.99
C LEU A 72 10.91 11.90 -1.70
N VAL A 73 10.64 12.80 -0.77
CA VAL A 73 9.29 13.28 -0.45
C VAL A 73 9.27 14.79 -0.68
N ASN A 74 8.37 15.27 -1.53
CA ASN A 74 8.34 16.68 -1.97
C ASN A 74 9.72 17.16 -2.50
N GLY A 75 10.42 16.33 -3.26
CA GLY A 75 11.76 16.62 -3.80
C GLY A 75 12.90 16.58 -2.77
N GLN A 76 12.62 16.33 -1.50
CA GLN A 76 13.65 16.22 -0.45
C GLN A 76 14.04 14.77 -0.20
N ASP A 77 15.32 14.46 -0.30
CA ASP A 77 15.84 13.13 0.05
C ASP A 77 15.71 12.88 1.55
N ILE A 78 14.82 11.96 1.90
CA ILE A 78 14.55 11.55 3.28
C ILE A 78 15.33 10.30 3.69
N THR A 79 16.02 9.64 2.78
CA THR A 79 16.67 8.32 2.97
C THR A 79 17.57 8.28 4.20
N ARG A 80 18.34 9.35 4.44
CA ARG A 80 19.20 9.48 5.63
C ARG A 80 18.50 10.07 6.86
N GLN A 81 17.37 10.77 6.66
CA GLN A 81 16.62 11.44 7.74
C GLN A 81 15.64 10.49 8.45
N ILE A 82 15.29 9.38 7.79
CA ILE A 82 14.38 8.35 8.28
C ILE A 82 14.71 7.88 9.70
N ARG A 83 15.99 7.87 10.09
CA ARG A 83 16.46 7.44 11.41
C ARG A 83 16.25 8.47 12.54
N LYS A 84 15.95 9.74 12.22
CA LYS A 84 15.76 10.79 13.23
C LYS A 84 14.31 10.82 13.70
N ASN A 85 14.07 10.63 14.99
CA ASN A 85 12.77 10.85 15.59
C ASN A 85 12.31 12.30 15.35
N ARG A 86 11.04 12.51 14.95
CA ARG A 86 10.42 13.80 14.61
C ARG A 86 10.94 14.47 13.34
N SER A 87 11.31 13.70 12.32
CA SER A 87 11.60 14.30 11.01
C SER A 87 10.34 14.97 10.42
N PRO A 88 10.44 16.18 9.84
CA PRO A 88 9.31 16.92 9.29
C PRO A 88 8.51 16.13 8.23
N PHE A 89 9.16 15.21 7.51
CA PHE A 89 8.48 14.38 6.49
C PHE A 89 7.38 13.49 7.10
N ARG A 90 7.48 13.10 8.39
CA ARG A 90 6.44 12.29 9.06
C ARG A 90 5.10 13.00 9.19
N LYS A 91 5.07 14.34 9.11
CA LYS A 91 3.83 15.10 8.99
C LYS A 91 3.20 14.92 7.59
N SER A 92 4.04 14.84 6.57
CA SER A 92 3.62 14.74 5.16
C SER A 92 3.25 13.33 4.72
N VAL A 93 3.77 12.29 5.40
CA VAL A 93 3.54 10.88 5.04
C VAL A 93 2.96 10.14 6.24
N GLN A 94 1.80 9.53 6.04
CA GLN A 94 1.10 8.75 7.05
C GLN A 94 0.77 7.35 6.54
N MET A 95 0.29 6.47 7.42
CA MET A 95 -0.05 5.09 7.08
C MET A 95 -1.38 4.66 7.67
N ILE A 96 -2.16 3.93 6.87
CA ILE A 96 -3.28 3.12 7.30
C ILE A 96 -2.81 1.67 7.29
N PHE A 97 -2.83 1.04 8.47
CA PHE A 97 -2.30 -0.32 8.67
C PHE A 97 -3.33 -1.39 8.34
N GLN A 98 -2.85 -2.55 7.92
CA GLN A 98 -3.63 -3.74 7.61
C GLN A 98 -4.47 -4.22 8.81
N ASP A 99 -3.83 -4.34 9.97
CA ASP A 99 -4.51 -4.75 11.20
C ASP A 99 -4.91 -3.53 12.03
N VAL A 100 -6.17 -3.16 11.90
CA VAL A 100 -6.76 -2.06 12.67
C VAL A 100 -6.85 -2.39 14.16
N TYR A 101 -7.08 -3.68 14.51
CA TYR A 101 -7.20 -4.10 15.90
C TYR A 101 -5.91 -3.86 16.68
N SER A 102 -4.78 -4.24 16.10
CA SER A 102 -3.46 -4.02 16.73
C SER A 102 -2.96 -2.58 16.61
N SER A 103 -3.45 -1.83 15.62
CA SER A 103 -3.00 -0.44 15.35
C SER A 103 -3.63 0.59 16.27
N LEU A 104 -4.77 0.29 16.91
CA LEU A 104 -5.46 1.17 17.86
C LEU A 104 -5.24 0.66 19.28
N ASN A 105 -4.69 1.50 20.17
CA ASN A 105 -4.51 1.12 21.56
C ASN A 105 -5.88 0.95 22.25
N PRO A 106 -6.28 -0.28 22.67
CA PRO A 106 -7.61 -0.55 23.21
C PRO A 106 -7.89 0.14 24.56
N ARG A 107 -6.84 0.64 25.23
CA ARG A 107 -6.93 1.34 26.52
C ARG A 107 -7.07 2.86 26.38
N LYS A 108 -6.94 3.40 25.15
CA LYS A 108 -7.12 4.82 24.86
C LYS A 108 -8.51 5.08 24.31
N ARG A 109 -9.08 6.24 24.61
CA ARG A 109 -10.32 6.71 23.97
C ARG A 109 -10.03 7.11 22.54
N VAL A 110 -11.05 7.13 21.71
CA VAL A 110 -10.96 7.56 20.29
C VAL A 110 -10.38 8.97 20.17
N LEU A 111 -10.79 9.90 21.05
CA LEU A 111 -10.19 11.23 21.17
C LEU A 111 -8.66 11.16 21.27
N ASP A 112 -8.15 10.36 22.21
CA ASP A 112 -6.71 10.28 22.47
C ASP A 112 -5.95 9.61 21.31
N ILE A 113 -6.58 8.67 20.62
CA ILE A 113 -5.98 7.98 19.47
C ILE A 113 -5.85 8.95 18.28
N ILE A 114 -6.90 9.72 17.99
CA ILE A 114 -6.90 10.67 16.86
C ILE A 114 -6.05 11.90 17.18
N ALA A 115 -6.04 12.36 18.44
CA ALA A 115 -5.26 13.52 18.86
C ALA A 115 -3.77 13.23 19.03
N GLU A 116 -3.35 11.97 19.16
CA GLU A 116 -1.94 11.61 19.39
C GLU A 116 -0.98 12.21 18.36
N PRO A 117 -1.21 12.12 17.03
CA PRO A 117 -0.35 12.81 16.06
C PRO A 117 -0.40 14.33 16.20
N LEU A 118 -1.56 14.93 16.50
CA LEU A 118 -1.68 16.37 16.70
C LEU A 118 -0.80 16.84 17.88
N ARG A 119 -0.90 16.16 19.03
CA ARG A 119 -0.07 16.44 20.23
C ARG A 119 1.44 16.34 19.97
N ASN A 120 1.84 15.47 19.04
CA ASN A 120 3.26 15.27 18.70
C ASN A 120 3.83 16.37 17.80
N PHE A 121 2.99 16.98 16.95
CA PHE A 121 3.43 17.90 15.90
C PHE A 121 2.86 19.32 16.02
N GLU A 122 1.79 19.51 16.79
CA GLU A 122 1.09 20.78 16.95
C GLU A 122 0.95 21.14 18.44
N LYS A 123 0.88 22.43 18.74
CA LYS A 123 0.63 22.93 20.10
C LYS A 123 -0.81 23.43 20.15
N LEU A 124 -1.75 22.53 20.43
CA LEU A 124 -3.18 22.85 20.55
C LEU A 124 -3.60 22.93 22.02
N THR A 125 -4.54 23.80 22.32
CA THR A 125 -5.30 23.78 23.58
C THR A 125 -6.22 22.56 23.59
N LYS A 126 -6.77 22.20 24.75
CA LYS A 126 -7.71 21.06 24.87
C LYS A 126 -8.98 21.28 24.03
N ASP A 127 -9.47 22.51 23.96
CA ASP A 127 -10.68 22.86 23.22
C ASP A 127 -10.43 22.80 21.70
N GLU A 128 -9.28 23.30 21.23
CA GLU A 128 -8.87 23.19 19.83
C GLU A 128 -8.66 21.74 19.42
N GLU A 129 -8.01 20.95 20.28
CA GLU A 129 -7.81 19.51 20.06
C GLU A 129 -9.17 18.79 19.92
N ARG A 130 -10.09 19.05 20.86
CA ARG A 130 -11.44 18.45 20.82
C ARG A 130 -12.17 18.81 19.54
N LYS A 131 -12.21 20.08 19.18
CA LYS A 131 -12.84 20.57 17.96
C LYS A 131 -12.25 19.89 16.71
N ARG A 132 -10.91 19.77 16.67
CA ARG A 132 -10.20 19.12 15.55
C ARG A 132 -10.56 17.65 15.43
N VAL A 133 -10.65 16.92 16.56
CA VAL A 133 -11.05 15.52 16.57
C VAL A 133 -12.51 15.35 16.13
N ASP A 134 -13.42 16.23 16.54
CA ASP A 134 -14.82 16.20 16.14
C ASP A 134 -14.99 16.43 14.62
N GLU A 135 -14.20 17.36 14.03
CA GLU A 135 -14.12 17.56 12.58
C GLU A 135 -13.63 16.30 11.86
N LEU A 136 -12.56 15.68 12.35
CA LEU A 136 -11.96 14.45 11.75
C LEU A 136 -12.93 13.26 11.82
N LEU A 137 -13.65 13.09 12.92
CA LEU A 137 -14.68 12.06 13.04
C LEU A 137 -15.81 12.29 12.02
N SER A 138 -16.25 13.54 11.84
CA SER A 138 -17.27 13.89 10.86
C SER A 138 -16.81 13.59 9.43
N ILE A 139 -15.57 13.90 9.07
CA ILE A 139 -14.98 13.60 7.75
C ILE A 139 -15.04 12.09 7.44
N VAL A 140 -14.78 11.23 8.43
CA VAL A 140 -14.85 9.77 8.23
C VAL A 140 -16.23 9.18 8.47
N GLY A 141 -17.28 10.03 8.59
CA GLY A 141 -18.67 9.59 8.76
C GLY A 141 -18.98 8.97 10.12
N LEU A 142 -18.31 9.42 11.17
CA LEU A 142 -18.58 9.06 12.57
C LEU A 142 -19.10 10.25 13.36
N SER A 143 -20.03 10.01 14.31
CA SER A 143 -20.50 11.07 15.20
C SER A 143 -19.39 11.59 16.12
N PRO A 144 -19.28 12.90 16.37
CA PRO A 144 -18.39 13.49 17.38
C PRO A 144 -18.54 12.89 18.77
N ASP A 145 -19.73 12.40 19.16
CA ASP A 145 -19.98 11.73 20.45
C ASP A 145 -19.13 10.48 20.63
N ASN A 146 -18.70 9.88 19.52
CA ASN A 146 -17.84 8.70 19.52
C ASN A 146 -16.43 8.97 20.05
N ALA A 147 -16.00 10.22 20.19
CA ALA A 147 -14.70 10.59 20.72
C ALA A 147 -14.45 10.10 22.16
N SER A 148 -15.52 9.95 22.97
CA SER A 148 -15.43 9.48 24.37
C SER A 148 -15.34 7.96 24.50
N LYS A 149 -15.65 7.19 23.44
CA LYS A 149 -15.71 5.73 23.45
C LYS A 149 -14.32 5.10 23.25
N TYR A 150 -14.25 3.80 23.51
CA TYR A 150 -13.06 2.98 23.32
C TYR A 150 -13.16 2.15 22.03
N PRO A 151 -12.04 1.74 21.41
CA PRO A 151 -12.03 0.97 20.17
C PRO A 151 -12.88 -0.31 20.19
N PHE A 152 -12.97 -1.02 21.32
CA PHE A 152 -13.73 -2.25 21.42
C PHE A 152 -15.25 -2.05 21.30
N GLU A 153 -15.77 -0.83 21.44
CA GLU A 153 -17.18 -0.47 21.29
C GLU A 153 -17.61 -0.29 19.82
N PHE A 154 -16.69 -0.47 18.87
CA PHE A 154 -16.91 -0.21 17.43
C PHE A 154 -16.81 -1.48 16.60
N SER A 155 -17.55 -1.52 15.48
CA SER A 155 -17.38 -2.53 14.44
C SER A 155 -16.02 -2.41 13.74
N GLY A 156 -15.61 -3.45 13.00
CA GLY A 156 -14.35 -3.45 12.23
C GLY A 156 -14.25 -2.24 11.28
N GLY A 157 -15.30 -1.98 10.50
CA GLY A 157 -15.33 -0.84 9.57
C GLY A 157 -15.30 0.52 10.28
N GLN A 158 -15.94 0.64 11.45
CA GLN A 158 -15.86 1.88 12.25
C GLN A 158 -14.46 2.08 12.83
N ARG A 159 -13.79 1.02 13.28
CA ARG A 159 -12.37 1.09 13.71
C ARG A 159 -11.46 1.50 12.57
N GLN A 160 -11.71 0.97 11.35
CA GLN A 160 -10.98 1.39 10.16
C GLN A 160 -11.12 2.90 9.93
N ARG A 161 -12.32 3.44 10.04
CA ARG A 161 -12.58 4.88 9.92
C ARG A 161 -11.86 5.70 11.00
N ILE A 162 -11.75 5.21 12.23
CA ILE A 162 -10.94 5.84 13.28
C ILE A 162 -9.45 5.84 12.88
N GLY A 163 -8.95 4.73 12.32
CA GLY A 163 -7.59 4.65 11.77
C GLY A 163 -7.34 5.65 10.64
N VAL A 164 -8.31 5.82 9.75
CA VAL A 164 -8.28 6.84 8.69
C VAL A 164 -8.28 8.25 9.29
N ALA A 165 -9.17 8.57 10.25
CA ALA A 165 -9.22 9.87 10.93
C ALA A 165 -7.86 10.22 11.56
N ARG A 166 -7.21 9.24 12.22
CA ARG A 166 -5.86 9.41 12.78
C ARG A 166 -4.84 9.71 11.68
N ALA A 167 -4.89 9.01 10.55
CA ALA A 167 -3.95 9.19 9.45
C ALA A 167 -4.07 10.56 8.79
N ILE A 168 -5.30 11.10 8.62
CA ILE A 168 -5.53 12.41 8.01
C ILE A 168 -5.37 13.59 8.98
N ALA A 169 -5.19 13.35 10.29
CA ALA A 169 -5.15 14.38 11.33
C ALA A 169 -4.13 15.49 11.06
N LEU A 170 -2.96 15.14 10.53
CA LEU A 170 -1.88 16.05 10.17
C LEU A 170 -1.98 16.65 8.77
N LYS A 171 -3.08 16.42 8.05
CA LYS A 171 -3.24 16.82 6.63
C LYS A 171 -2.05 16.35 5.78
N PRO A 172 -1.76 15.04 5.74
CA PRO A 172 -0.62 14.52 5.00
C PRO A 172 -0.80 14.74 3.50
N LYS A 173 0.30 14.73 2.77
CA LYS A 173 0.28 14.76 1.31
C LYS A 173 0.27 13.35 0.68
N LEU A 174 0.76 12.36 1.42
CA LEU A 174 0.79 10.96 1.02
C LEU A 174 0.30 10.06 2.16
N ILE A 175 -0.57 9.11 1.84
CA ILE A 175 -0.94 8.02 2.74
C ILE A 175 -0.57 6.69 2.08
N VAL A 176 0.17 5.87 2.82
CA VAL A 176 0.40 4.47 2.49
C VAL A 176 -0.76 3.65 3.07
N CYS A 177 -1.60 3.08 2.22
CA CYS A 177 -2.69 2.20 2.61
C CYS A 177 -2.22 0.75 2.47
N ASP A 178 -1.79 0.12 3.57
CA ASP A 178 -1.31 -1.27 3.56
C ASP A 178 -2.48 -2.22 3.85
N GLU A 179 -3.05 -2.81 2.79
CA GLU A 179 -4.21 -3.70 2.83
C GLU A 179 -5.40 -3.16 3.67
N PRO A 180 -5.88 -1.94 3.41
CA PRO A 180 -6.75 -1.21 4.34
C PRO A 180 -8.14 -1.82 4.54
N VAL A 181 -8.53 -2.83 3.76
CA VAL A 181 -9.86 -3.44 3.80
C VAL A 181 -9.83 -4.97 3.86
N SER A 182 -8.65 -5.60 3.89
CA SER A 182 -8.51 -7.07 3.78
C SER A 182 -9.20 -7.85 4.90
N ALA A 183 -9.38 -7.26 6.08
CA ALA A 183 -10.00 -7.88 7.25
C ALA A 183 -11.51 -7.55 7.40
N LEU A 184 -12.15 -6.95 6.39
CA LEU A 184 -13.53 -6.49 6.43
C LEU A 184 -14.43 -7.30 5.48
N ASP A 185 -15.73 -7.38 5.80
CA ASP A 185 -16.73 -7.95 4.90
C ASP A 185 -16.91 -7.12 3.63
N LEU A 186 -17.27 -7.74 2.51
CA LEU A 186 -17.38 -7.11 1.18
C LEU A 186 -18.21 -5.81 1.17
N SER A 187 -19.35 -5.78 1.88
CA SER A 187 -20.20 -4.59 1.95
C SER A 187 -19.53 -3.44 2.70
N VAL A 188 -18.80 -3.76 3.76
CA VAL A 188 -18.05 -2.78 4.57
C VAL A 188 -16.80 -2.31 3.82
N GLN A 189 -16.14 -3.22 3.08
CA GLN A 189 -15.02 -2.86 2.20
C GLN A 189 -15.41 -1.74 1.22
N ALA A 190 -16.52 -1.94 0.48
CA ALA A 190 -17.00 -0.96 -0.49
C ALA A 190 -17.26 0.42 0.13
N GLN A 191 -17.85 0.46 1.34
CA GLN A 191 -18.07 1.70 2.05
C GLN A 191 -16.78 2.41 2.45
N VAL A 192 -15.80 1.66 2.98
CA VAL A 192 -14.49 2.23 3.38
C VAL A 192 -13.72 2.75 2.16
N LEU A 193 -13.74 2.00 1.05
CA LEU A 193 -13.07 2.41 -0.21
C LEU A 193 -13.69 3.70 -0.78
N ASN A 194 -15.01 3.83 -0.79
CA ASN A 194 -15.68 5.04 -1.22
C ASN A 194 -15.28 6.23 -0.33
N HIS A 195 -15.29 6.07 0.99
CA HIS A 195 -14.82 7.12 1.90
C HIS A 195 -13.36 7.52 1.68
N LEU A 196 -12.46 6.55 1.43
CA LEU A 196 -11.06 6.85 1.11
C LEU A 196 -10.94 7.66 -0.18
N LYS A 197 -11.79 7.36 -1.18
CA LYS A 197 -11.83 8.09 -2.45
C LYS A 197 -12.36 9.51 -2.28
N ASP A 198 -13.44 9.68 -1.50
CA ASP A 198 -14.00 11.00 -1.20
C ASP A 198 -12.97 11.88 -0.47
N ILE A 199 -12.30 11.33 0.55
CA ILE A 199 -11.23 12.01 1.29
C ILE A 199 -10.06 12.38 0.38
N GLN A 200 -9.66 11.49 -0.54
CA GLN A 200 -8.60 11.76 -1.51
C GLN A 200 -8.94 12.95 -2.39
N GLN A 201 -10.16 12.98 -2.93
CA GLN A 201 -10.61 14.06 -3.82
C GLN A 201 -10.74 15.41 -3.09
N GLU A 202 -11.30 15.39 -1.88
CA GLU A 202 -11.49 16.59 -1.08
C GLU A 202 -10.17 17.18 -0.58
N LEU A 203 -9.26 16.33 -0.07
CA LEU A 203 -8.01 16.77 0.53
C LEU A 203 -6.81 16.72 -0.43
N LYS A 204 -6.99 16.24 -1.67
CA LYS A 204 -5.94 16.05 -2.68
C LYS A 204 -4.74 15.25 -2.18
N ILE A 205 -5.02 14.23 -1.36
CA ILE A 205 -3.99 13.35 -0.80
C ILE A 205 -3.60 12.31 -1.85
N ALA A 206 -2.30 12.06 -2.02
CA ALA A 206 -1.82 10.96 -2.83
C ALA A 206 -1.88 9.64 -2.05
N TYR A 207 -2.21 8.52 -2.72
CA TYR A 207 -2.23 7.20 -2.09
C TYR A 207 -1.25 6.23 -2.73
N LEU A 208 -0.46 5.54 -1.91
CA LEU A 208 0.16 4.26 -2.27
C LEU A 208 -0.74 3.16 -1.72
N PHE A 209 -1.55 2.55 -2.60
CA PHE A 209 -2.54 1.56 -2.23
C PHE A 209 -1.99 0.14 -2.40
N ILE A 210 -1.63 -0.51 -1.30
CA ILE A 210 -1.06 -1.86 -1.27
C ILE A 210 -2.19 -2.87 -1.09
N SER A 211 -2.29 -3.85 -1.99
CA SER A 211 -3.27 -4.91 -1.90
C SER A 211 -2.77 -6.19 -2.59
N HIS A 212 -3.31 -7.33 -2.18
CA HIS A 212 -3.20 -8.58 -2.92
C HIS A 212 -4.45 -8.84 -3.79
N ASP A 213 -5.51 -8.04 -3.63
CA ASP A 213 -6.77 -8.17 -4.34
C ASP A 213 -6.86 -7.14 -5.47
N LEU A 214 -6.70 -7.61 -6.72
CA LEU A 214 -6.84 -6.80 -7.92
C LEU A 214 -8.28 -6.27 -8.11
N GLY A 215 -9.31 -6.97 -7.63
CA GLY A 215 -10.69 -6.50 -7.69
C GLY A 215 -10.88 -5.19 -6.93
N VAL A 216 -10.28 -5.08 -5.73
CA VAL A 216 -10.28 -3.86 -4.92
C VAL A 216 -9.50 -2.73 -5.59
N VAL A 217 -8.30 -3.03 -6.09
CA VAL A 217 -7.39 -2.04 -6.70
C VAL A 217 -7.99 -1.42 -7.95
N ARG A 218 -8.76 -2.18 -8.73
CA ARG A 218 -9.46 -1.71 -9.94
C ARG A 218 -10.35 -0.48 -9.69
N HIS A 219 -10.95 -0.40 -8.50
CA HIS A 219 -11.84 0.72 -8.13
C HIS A 219 -11.09 1.95 -7.63
N MET A 220 -9.90 1.75 -7.05
CA MET A 220 -9.16 2.81 -6.36
C MET A 220 -8.07 3.45 -7.21
N CYS A 221 -7.45 2.69 -8.11
CA CYS A 221 -6.19 3.08 -8.74
C CYS A 221 -6.33 3.29 -10.24
N GLU A 222 -5.69 4.32 -10.77
CA GLU A 222 -5.56 4.57 -12.21
C GLU A 222 -4.30 3.92 -12.77
N ASN A 223 -3.22 3.92 -11.98
CA ASN A 223 -1.94 3.31 -12.31
C ASN A 223 -1.64 2.16 -11.34
N LEU A 224 -1.08 1.09 -11.87
CA LEU A 224 -0.76 -0.13 -11.13
C LEU A 224 0.69 -0.55 -11.32
N VAL A 225 1.22 -1.15 -10.28
CA VAL A 225 2.54 -1.77 -10.24
C VAL A 225 2.38 -3.18 -9.70
N ILE A 226 2.78 -4.16 -10.47
CA ILE A 226 2.71 -5.58 -10.09
C ILE A 226 4.08 -6.03 -9.58
N MET A 227 4.11 -6.55 -8.36
CA MET A 227 5.33 -6.95 -7.67
C MET A 227 5.39 -8.46 -7.46
N HIS A 228 6.50 -9.08 -7.87
CA HIS A 228 6.81 -10.48 -7.63
C HIS A 228 8.31 -10.65 -7.37
N HIS A 229 8.68 -11.58 -6.49
CA HIS A 229 10.10 -11.84 -6.14
C HIS A 229 10.91 -10.56 -5.87
N ALA A 230 10.40 -9.70 -4.98
CA ALA A 230 11.06 -8.46 -4.55
C ALA A 230 11.26 -7.39 -5.63
N ARG A 231 10.75 -7.57 -6.86
CA ARG A 231 10.89 -6.65 -8.00
C ARG A 231 9.55 -6.40 -8.69
N PHE A 232 9.50 -5.33 -9.47
CA PHE A 232 8.34 -5.05 -10.33
C PHE A 232 8.43 -5.90 -11.59
N VAL A 233 7.33 -6.58 -11.92
CA VAL A 233 7.21 -7.44 -13.12
C VAL A 233 6.41 -6.77 -14.22
N GLU A 234 5.48 -5.87 -13.87
CA GLU A 234 4.66 -5.15 -14.83
C GLU A 234 4.15 -3.85 -14.20
N THR A 235 4.17 -2.75 -14.96
CA THR A 235 3.64 -1.45 -14.53
C THR A 235 2.86 -0.83 -15.66
N GLY A 236 1.73 -0.18 -15.37
CA GLY A 236 0.93 0.46 -16.40
C GLY A 236 -0.34 1.08 -15.85
N THR A 237 -1.13 1.63 -16.75
CA THR A 237 -2.48 2.09 -16.44
C THR A 237 -3.38 0.92 -16.08
N ARG A 238 -4.54 1.21 -15.50
CA ARG A 238 -5.58 0.21 -15.25
C ARG A 238 -5.94 -0.57 -16.52
N GLU A 239 -6.03 0.12 -17.67
CA GLU A 239 -6.33 -0.51 -18.97
C GLU A 239 -5.21 -1.47 -19.40
N ASP A 240 -3.94 -1.05 -19.29
CA ASP A 240 -2.78 -1.88 -19.61
C ASP A 240 -2.77 -3.18 -18.81
N ILE A 241 -3.01 -3.07 -17.51
CA ILE A 241 -2.92 -4.23 -16.60
C ILE A 241 -4.11 -5.16 -16.74
N TYR A 242 -5.37 -4.66 -16.77
CA TYR A 242 -6.54 -5.55 -16.78
C TYR A 242 -6.89 -6.12 -18.16
N ASN A 243 -6.64 -5.37 -19.23
CA ASN A 243 -7.04 -5.77 -20.57
C ASN A 243 -5.85 -6.18 -21.46
N ASN A 244 -4.65 -5.69 -21.18
CA ASN A 244 -3.47 -5.88 -22.02
C ASN A 244 -2.26 -6.46 -21.27
N ALA A 245 -2.47 -7.11 -20.11
CA ALA A 245 -1.39 -7.74 -19.35
C ALA A 245 -0.50 -8.63 -20.22
N GLN A 246 0.81 -8.48 -20.08
CA GLN A 246 1.79 -9.23 -20.86
C GLN A 246 2.59 -10.21 -20.00
N HIS A 247 2.94 -9.83 -18.76
CA HIS A 247 3.67 -10.72 -17.88
C HIS A 247 2.78 -11.89 -17.44
N ILE A 248 3.30 -13.11 -17.50
CA ILE A 248 2.52 -14.32 -17.20
C ILE A 248 1.98 -14.35 -15.77
N TYR A 249 2.71 -13.80 -14.84
CA TYR A 249 2.28 -13.65 -13.45
C TYR A 249 1.08 -12.71 -13.31
N THR A 250 1.08 -11.57 -14.01
CA THR A 250 -0.05 -10.62 -14.04
C THR A 250 -1.29 -11.26 -14.61
N LYS A 251 -1.16 -12.01 -15.73
CA LYS A 251 -2.26 -12.78 -16.33
C LYS A 251 -2.88 -13.76 -15.32
N ARG A 252 -2.03 -14.46 -14.56
CA ARG A 252 -2.49 -15.39 -13.51
C ARG A 252 -3.24 -14.68 -12.40
N LEU A 253 -2.75 -13.51 -11.93
CA LEU A 253 -3.44 -12.72 -10.91
C LEU A 253 -4.81 -12.22 -11.39
N ILE A 254 -4.92 -11.77 -12.65
CA ILE A 254 -6.18 -11.31 -13.23
C ILE A 254 -7.17 -12.46 -13.37
N ALA A 255 -6.70 -13.63 -13.83
CA ALA A 255 -7.54 -14.82 -13.95
C ALA A 255 -8.07 -15.33 -12.59
N ALA A 256 -7.47 -14.92 -11.50
CA ALA A 256 -7.94 -15.26 -10.15
C ALA A 256 -9.10 -14.36 -9.66
N ILE A 257 -9.35 -13.22 -10.31
CA ILE A 257 -10.46 -12.31 -9.96
C ILE A 257 -11.79 -13.02 -10.23
N PRO A 258 -12.70 -13.14 -9.24
CA PRO A 258 -14.00 -13.78 -9.47
C PRO A 258 -14.86 -13.00 -10.49
N ASP A 259 -15.49 -13.69 -11.42
CA ASP A 259 -16.52 -13.09 -12.26
C ASP A 259 -17.86 -13.09 -11.50
N ILE A 260 -18.48 -11.92 -11.43
CA ILE A 260 -19.75 -11.72 -10.71
C ILE A 260 -20.92 -12.34 -11.50
N ASN A 261 -20.78 -12.52 -12.84
CA ASN A 261 -21.84 -13.08 -13.67
C ASN A 261 -21.85 -14.61 -13.58
N PRO A 262 -22.91 -15.23 -13.00
CA PRO A 262 -23.00 -16.70 -12.89
C PRO A 262 -22.96 -17.44 -14.23
N ARG A 263 -23.37 -16.78 -15.33
CA ARG A 263 -23.37 -17.37 -16.69
C ARG A 263 -21.96 -17.62 -17.20
N ASN A 264 -20.99 -16.85 -16.75
CA ASN A 264 -19.59 -16.96 -17.18
C ASN A 264 -18.78 -17.96 -16.32
N ARG A 265 -19.39 -18.56 -15.30
CA ARG A 265 -18.68 -19.39 -14.32
C ARG A 265 -17.87 -20.53 -14.93
N ILE A 266 -18.43 -21.24 -15.90
CA ILE A 266 -17.77 -22.39 -16.55
C ILE A 266 -16.61 -21.87 -17.40
N THR A 267 -16.87 -20.89 -18.27
CA THR A 267 -15.86 -20.30 -19.16
C THR A 267 -14.71 -19.67 -18.36
N HIS A 268 -15.04 -18.98 -17.27
CA HIS A 268 -14.04 -18.39 -16.37
C HIS A 268 -13.17 -19.46 -15.70
N PHE A 269 -13.78 -20.57 -15.25
CA PHE A 269 -13.05 -21.68 -14.65
C PHE A 269 -12.11 -22.39 -15.66
N GLU A 270 -12.56 -22.60 -16.90
CA GLU A 270 -11.74 -23.18 -17.97
C GLU A 270 -10.57 -22.25 -18.34
N ASN A 271 -10.83 -20.96 -18.54
CA ASN A 271 -9.81 -19.97 -18.83
C ASN A 271 -8.75 -19.92 -17.71
N ARG A 272 -9.19 -19.94 -16.45
CA ARG A 272 -8.28 -19.97 -15.30
C ARG A 272 -7.39 -21.22 -15.29
N LYS A 273 -7.93 -22.38 -15.64
CA LYS A 273 -7.14 -23.63 -15.78
C LYS A 273 -6.08 -23.51 -16.87
N ILE A 274 -6.44 -22.97 -18.04
CA ILE A 274 -5.51 -22.77 -19.16
C ILE A 274 -4.40 -21.81 -18.76
N ILE A 275 -4.74 -20.67 -18.15
CA ILE A 275 -3.76 -19.66 -17.70
C ILE A 275 -2.83 -20.24 -16.65
N ASN A 276 -3.34 -21.01 -15.68
CA ASN A 276 -2.49 -21.67 -14.67
C ASN A 276 -1.55 -22.71 -15.28
N ALA A 277 -2.02 -23.53 -16.21
CA ALA A 277 -1.18 -24.49 -16.91
C ALA A 277 -0.07 -23.80 -17.71
N ASN A 278 -0.40 -22.71 -18.42
CA ASN A 278 0.58 -21.91 -19.15
C ASN A 278 1.59 -21.26 -18.17
N TYR A 279 1.13 -20.78 -17.02
CA TYR A 279 2.00 -20.22 -15.98
C TYR A 279 3.01 -21.27 -15.49
N GLU A 280 2.54 -22.47 -15.12
CA GLU A 280 3.42 -23.55 -14.64
C GLU A 280 4.42 -24.01 -15.71
N ALA A 281 4.00 -24.04 -16.99
CA ALA A 281 4.86 -24.48 -18.09
C ALA A 281 5.95 -23.47 -18.47
N SER A 282 5.70 -22.16 -18.33
CA SER A 282 6.58 -21.13 -18.88
C SER A 282 7.07 -20.09 -17.85
N ILE A 283 6.74 -20.25 -16.58
CA ILE A 283 7.15 -19.27 -15.55
C ILE A 283 8.67 -19.11 -15.48
N ASN A 284 9.42 -20.16 -15.68
CA ASN A 284 10.89 -20.13 -15.63
C ASN A 284 11.50 -19.29 -16.76
N ASP A 285 10.79 -19.10 -17.88
CA ASP A 285 11.26 -18.28 -19.00
C ASP A 285 11.18 -16.77 -18.66
N TYR A 286 10.33 -16.41 -17.71
CA TYR A 286 10.16 -15.04 -17.23
C TYR A 286 11.12 -14.63 -16.11
N TYR A 287 12.02 -15.52 -15.69
CA TYR A 287 12.98 -15.25 -14.63
C TYR A 287 14.39 -15.68 -15.04
N LYS A 288 15.39 -14.84 -14.76
CA LYS A 288 16.80 -15.20 -14.87
C LYS A 288 17.09 -16.26 -13.80
N ASN A 289 17.75 -17.37 -14.22
CA ASN A 289 18.12 -18.47 -13.31
C ASN A 289 16.95 -19.05 -12.49
N GLY A 290 15.71 -18.94 -13.02
CA GLY A 290 14.51 -19.46 -12.37
C GLY A 290 13.99 -18.63 -11.18
N TYR A 291 14.63 -17.50 -10.84
CA TYR A 291 14.26 -16.69 -9.67
C TYR A 291 14.35 -15.18 -9.89
N ASP A 292 15.42 -14.68 -10.50
CA ASP A 292 15.68 -13.24 -10.64
C ASP A 292 14.80 -12.64 -11.75
N VAL A 293 14.04 -11.61 -11.43
CA VAL A 293 13.17 -10.88 -12.37
C VAL A 293 14.00 -10.09 -13.38
N TYR A 294 13.59 -10.10 -14.66
CA TYR A 294 14.18 -9.24 -15.69
C TYR A 294 13.93 -7.76 -15.41
N ASP A 295 14.70 -6.89 -16.03
CA ASP A 295 14.46 -5.46 -15.93
C ASP A 295 13.22 -5.07 -16.74
N LEU A 296 12.49 -4.06 -16.28
CA LEU A 296 11.31 -3.54 -16.98
C LEU A 296 11.73 -2.94 -18.33
N LYS A 297 11.01 -3.33 -19.38
CA LYS A 297 11.13 -2.77 -20.72
C LYS A 297 9.84 -2.04 -21.08
N SER A 298 9.92 -0.85 -21.67
CA SER A 298 8.76 -0.14 -22.16
C SER A 298 8.17 -0.90 -23.37
N VAL A 299 6.88 -1.18 -23.33
CA VAL A 299 6.10 -1.75 -24.41
C VAL A 299 5.14 -0.72 -25.02
N SER A 300 4.82 0.33 -24.27
CA SER A 300 4.14 1.55 -24.72
C SER A 300 4.55 2.73 -23.83
N ASP A 301 4.00 3.92 -24.08
CA ASP A 301 4.29 5.13 -23.29
C ASP A 301 3.91 4.98 -21.81
N THR A 302 2.90 4.15 -21.50
CA THR A 302 2.37 3.94 -20.15
C THR A 302 2.65 2.56 -19.57
N HIS A 303 3.12 1.60 -20.39
CA HIS A 303 3.19 0.19 -20.04
C HIS A 303 4.63 -0.34 -20.09
N CYS A 304 5.12 -0.84 -18.97
CA CYS A 304 6.43 -1.49 -18.87
C CYS A 304 6.27 -2.92 -18.33
N VAL A 305 7.06 -3.85 -18.89
CA VAL A 305 6.96 -5.28 -18.57
C VAL A 305 8.36 -5.88 -18.44
N ALA A 306 8.56 -6.74 -17.43
CA ALA A 306 9.77 -7.52 -17.26
C ALA A 306 9.71 -8.77 -18.15
N LEU A 307 10.29 -8.68 -19.34
CA LEU A 307 10.31 -9.75 -20.33
C LEU A 307 11.73 -10.22 -20.61
N PRO A 308 11.91 -11.51 -20.96
CA PRO A 308 13.19 -12.02 -21.45
C PRO A 308 13.65 -11.24 -22.68
N ASN A 309 14.96 -11.29 -22.96
CA ASN A 309 15.58 -10.63 -24.13
C ASN A 309 15.20 -11.32 -25.43
#